data_b2abf4f7205d28d2fdb37362416bbdd2
#
_entry.id   b2abf4f7205d28d2fdb37362416bbdd2
#
_cell.length_a   1.000
_cell.length_b   1.000
_cell.length_c   1.000
_cell.angle_alpha   90.00
_cell.angle_beta   90.00
_cell.angle_gamma   90.00
#
_symmetry.space_group_name_H-M   'P 1'
#
loop_
_entity.id
_entity.type
_entity.pdbx_description
1 polymer ?
#
loop_
_entity_poly.entity_id
_entity_poly.type
_entity_poly.pdbx_seq_one_letter_code
_entity_poly.pdbx_strand_id
1 'polypeptide(L)' 'MRFSRAQLVGAFLLLAIMWVVLIFRLLFSAA' A
#
# COMPACT_ATOMS: atom_id res chain seq x y z
N MET A 1 8.01 21.19 8.64
CA MET A 1 7.88 20.19 7.60
C MET A 1 6.51 20.25 6.97
N ARG A 2 6.50 20.40 5.66
CA ARG A 2 5.22 20.51 4.96
C ARG A 2 5.07 19.33 4.00
N PHE A 3 3.99 18.61 4.16
CA PHE A 3 3.66 17.53 3.25
C PHE A 3 2.87 18.08 2.08
N SER A 4 3.37 17.83 0.88
CA SER A 4 2.65 18.22 -0.32
C SER A 4 1.55 17.20 -0.62
N ARG A 5 0.56 17.64 -1.39
CA ARG A 5 -0.54 16.74 -1.78
C ARG A 5 -0.02 15.55 -2.55
N ALA A 6 0.96 15.77 -3.40
CA ALA A 6 1.55 14.69 -4.19
C ALA A 6 2.18 13.65 -3.29
N GLN A 7 2.80 14.10 -2.19
CA GLN A 7 3.41 13.18 -1.24
C GLN A 7 2.37 12.35 -0.50
N LEU A 8 1.26 12.99 -0.14
CA LEU A 8 0.17 12.28 0.53
C LEU A 8 -0.43 11.22 -0.38
N VAL A 9 -0.68 11.58 -1.63
CA VAL A 9 -1.24 10.64 -2.61
C VAL A 9 -0.27 9.50 -2.86
N GLY A 10 1.00 9.79 -2.99
CA GLY A 10 2.01 8.78 -3.19
C GLY A 10 2.12 7.82 -2.02
N ALA A 11 2.08 8.36 -0.81
CA ALA A 11 2.13 7.53 0.39
C ALA A 11 0.89 6.63 0.49
N PHE A 12 -0.26 7.17 0.15
CA PHE A 12 -1.50 6.40 0.16
C PHE A 12 -1.46 5.28 -0.86
N LEU A 13 -0.95 5.58 -2.05
CA LEU A 13 -0.82 4.58 -3.11
C LEU A 13 0.14 3.46 -2.69
N LEU A 14 1.25 3.83 -2.10
CA LEU A 14 2.23 2.85 -1.63
C LEU A 14 1.63 1.93 -0.58
N LEU A 15 0.89 2.51 0.35
CA LEU A 15 0.23 1.73 1.39
C LEU A 15 -0.79 0.76 0.78
N ALA A 16 -1.57 1.24 -0.18
CA ALA A 16 -2.58 0.42 -0.83
C ALA A 16 -1.94 -0.76 -1.55
N ILE A 17 -0.85 -0.51 -2.26
CA ILE A 17 -0.14 -1.58 -2.98
C ILE A 17 0.41 -2.59 -1.98
N MET A 18 0.97 -2.13 -0.89
CA MET A 18 1.49 -3.02 0.14
C MET A 18 0.40 -3.91 0.71
N TRP A 19 -0.76 -3.33 0.99
CA TRP A 19 -1.89 -4.09 1.51
C TRP A 19 -2.36 -5.15 0.52
N VAL A 20 -2.46 -4.77 -0.74
CA VAL A 20 -2.89 -5.71 -1.79
C VAL A 20 -1.91 -6.87 -1.90
N VAL A 21 -0.62 -6.58 -1.86
CA VAL A 21 0.41 -7.62 -1.93
C VAL A 21 0.31 -8.54 -0.72
N LEU A 22 0.10 -7.98 0.46
CA LEU A 22 -0.03 -8.78 1.68
C LEU A 22 -1.24 -9.69 1.63
N ILE A 23 -2.36 -9.17 1.16
CA ILE A 23 -3.59 -9.96 1.05
C ILE A 23 -3.39 -11.07 0.03
N PHE A 24 -2.75 -10.78 -1.07
CA PHE A 24 -2.46 -11.79 -2.09
C PHE A 24 -1.58 -12.91 -1.55
N ARG A 25 -0.57 -12.51 -0.78
CA ARG A 25 0.34 -13.49 -0.19
C ARG A 25 -0.36 -14.38 0.80
N LEU A 26 -1.22 -13.81 1.61
CA LEU A 26 -1.98 -14.57 2.59
C LEU A 26 -2.90 -15.58 1.91
N LEU A 27 -3.57 -15.16 0.86
CA LEU A 27 -4.45 -16.04 0.10
C LEU A 27 -3.68 -17.19 -0.54
N PHE A 28 -2.52 -16.88 -1.09
CA PHE A 28 -1.67 -17.91 -1.70
C PHE A 28 -1.08 -18.85 -0.65
N SER A 29 -0.71 -18.30 0.48
CA SER A 29 -0.10 -19.09 1.55
C SER A 29 -1.13 -19.99 2.23
N ALA A 30 -2.37 -19.54 2.29
CA ALA A 30 -3.43 -20.30 2.91
C ALA A 30 -3.92 -21.43 2.01
N ALA A 31 -3.72 -21.26 0.71
CA ALA A 31 -4.07 -22.31 -0.23
C ALA A 31 -2.94 -23.32 -0.34
#